data_353b06d2a65e939e67a39859669d3ba9
#
_entry.id   353b06d2a65e939e67a39859669d3ba9
#
_cell.length_a   1.000
_cell.length_b   1.000
_cell.length_c   1.000
_cell.angle_alpha   90.00
_cell.angle_beta   90.00
_cell.angle_gamma   90.00
#
_symmetry.space_group_name_H-M   'P 1'
#
loop_
_entity.id
_entity.type
_entity.pdbx_description
1 polymer ?
#
loop_
_entity_poly.entity_id
_entity_poly.type
_entity_poly.pdbx_seq_one_letter_code
_entity_poly.pdbx_strand_id
1 'polypeptide(L)'
;KNQSFQEEVQHLEIVQDLMEQKVALEKNRLQERDLDIARQDTIQYGIQQLENQLESPYFGRIDVQFEKDERVEKMYIGPATFFDEDDNVQVYDWRAPIASLFYEGTLGELRYETPNGFENAQAFLKRDIVIRKGELKSVYDIENEESLLMDALSAPTNRDGHLEGI
;
A
#
# COMPACT_ATOMS: atom_id res chain seq x y z
N LYS A 1 -3.13 -19.84 -1.90
CA LYS A 1 -2.39 -19.13 -0.85
C LYS A 1 -0.94 -18.89 -1.22
N ASN A 2 -0.24 -19.91 -1.70
CA ASN A 2 1.14 -19.74 -2.15
C ASN A 2 1.24 -18.77 -3.33
N GLN A 3 0.25 -18.78 -4.19
CA GLN A 3 0.20 -17.91 -5.35
C GLN A 3 0.06 -16.46 -4.95
N SER A 4 -0.80 -16.17 -3.97
CA SER A 4 -0.96 -14.81 -3.44
C SER A 4 0.32 -14.32 -2.78
N PHE A 5 0.98 -15.17 -2.01
CA PHE A 5 2.24 -14.82 -1.36
C PHE A 5 3.32 -14.52 -2.40
N GLN A 6 3.45 -15.37 -3.42
CA GLN A 6 4.44 -15.17 -4.46
C GLN A 6 4.19 -13.91 -5.28
N GLU A 7 2.93 -13.61 -5.56
CA GLU A 7 2.56 -12.37 -6.23
C GLU A 7 3.04 -11.16 -5.43
N GLU A 8 2.86 -11.19 -4.11
CA GLU A 8 3.27 -10.08 -3.26
C GLU A 8 4.78 -10.02 -3.05
N VAL A 9 5.48 -11.14 -3.06
CA VAL A 9 6.94 -11.15 -3.06
C VAL A 9 7.47 -10.40 -4.28
N GLN A 10 6.93 -10.70 -5.45
CA GLN A 10 7.36 -10.05 -6.69
C GLN A 10 7.04 -8.56 -6.70
N HIS A 11 5.86 -8.20 -6.22
CA HIS A 11 5.48 -6.79 -6.18
C HIS A 11 6.35 -6.01 -5.20
N LEU A 12 6.64 -6.58 -4.05
CA LEU A 12 7.50 -5.92 -3.07
C LEU A 12 8.88 -5.64 -3.65
N GLU A 13 9.45 -6.59 -4.39
CA GLU A 13 10.74 -6.37 -5.06
C GLU A 13 10.69 -5.19 -6.01
N ILE A 14 9.61 -5.07 -6.78
CA ILE A 14 9.44 -3.95 -7.72
C ILE A 14 9.38 -2.63 -6.96
N VAL A 15 8.58 -2.55 -5.92
CA VAL A 15 8.44 -1.30 -5.15
C VAL A 15 9.73 -0.94 -4.46
N GLN A 16 10.43 -1.91 -3.87
CA GLN A 16 11.71 -1.67 -3.22
C GLN A 16 12.75 -1.17 -4.20
N ASP A 17 12.81 -1.75 -5.40
CA ASP A 17 13.72 -1.28 -6.45
C ASP A 17 13.43 0.16 -6.83
N LEU A 18 12.17 0.52 -7.00
CA LEU A 18 11.79 1.89 -7.32
C LEU A 18 12.16 2.86 -6.21
N MET A 19 11.95 2.48 -4.96
CA MET A 19 12.33 3.31 -3.81
C MET A 19 13.85 3.48 -3.72
N GLU A 20 14.59 2.41 -3.93
CA GLU A 20 16.05 2.45 -3.88
C GLU A 20 16.61 3.32 -5.00
N GLN A 21 16.04 3.25 -6.20
CA GLN A 21 16.41 4.13 -7.29
C GLN A 21 16.18 5.59 -6.94
N LYS A 22 15.07 5.89 -6.30
CA LYS A 22 14.77 7.25 -5.87
C LYS A 22 15.73 7.73 -4.80
N VAL A 23 16.09 6.87 -3.86
CA VAL A 23 17.10 7.20 -2.85
C VAL A 23 18.43 7.54 -3.53
N ALA A 24 18.85 6.74 -4.50
CA ALA A 24 20.10 6.99 -5.23
C ALA A 24 20.06 8.32 -5.96
N LEU A 25 18.95 8.64 -6.61
CA LEU A 25 18.80 9.93 -7.31
C LEU A 25 18.86 11.10 -6.33
N GLU A 26 18.21 10.99 -5.19
CA GLU A 26 18.23 12.05 -4.18
C GLU A 26 19.61 12.22 -3.56
N LYS A 27 20.35 11.13 -3.35
CA LYS A 27 21.73 11.22 -2.87
C LYS A 27 22.64 11.92 -3.88
N ASN A 28 22.41 11.69 -5.17
CA ASN A 28 23.13 12.40 -6.21
C ASN A 28 22.83 13.90 -6.18
N ARG A 29 21.58 14.27 -5.92
CA ARG A 29 21.21 15.68 -5.82
C ARG A 29 21.92 16.39 -4.67
N LEU A 30 22.24 15.68 -3.59
CA LEU A 30 22.99 16.26 -2.48
C LEU A 30 24.42 16.67 -2.86
N GLN A 31 24.93 16.17 -3.98
CA GLN A 31 26.28 16.50 -4.46
C GLN A 31 26.33 17.73 -5.36
N GLU A 32 25.18 18.34 -5.64
CA GLU A 32 25.14 19.56 -6.46
C GLU A 32 25.80 20.72 -5.73
N ARG A 33 26.58 21.51 -6.47
CA ARG A 33 27.42 22.58 -5.90
C ARG A 33 26.62 23.74 -5.32
N ASP A 34 25.52 24.10 -5.95
CA ASP A 34 24.76 25.30 -5.63
C ASP A 34 23.59 25.05 -4.68
N LEU A 35 23.62 23.92 -4.01
CA LEU A 35 22.53 23.52 -3.12
C LEU A 35 22.66 24.25 -1.77
N ASP A 36 21.66 25.05 -1.41
CA ASP A 36 21.66 25.72 -0.12
C ASP A 36 21.32 24.75 1.02
N ILE A 37 21.52 25.20 2.27
CA ILE A 37 21.32 24.36 3.45
C ILE A 37 19.87 23.90 3.57
N ALA A 38 18.92 24.77 3.28
CA ALA A 38 17.51 24.41 3.38
C ALA A 38 17.14 23.28 2.41
N ARG A 39 17.67 23.35 1.19
CA ARG A 39 17.44 22.29 0.21
C ARG A 39 18.14 20.99 0.59
N GLN A 40 19.37 21.09 1.11
CA GLN A 40 20.08 19.92 1.60
C GLN A 40 19.28 19.22 2.68
N ASP A 41 18.75 19.97 3.64
CA ASP A 41 17.96 19.41 4.74
C ASP A 41 16.69 18.73 4.22
N THR A 42 16.01 19.36 3.26
CA THR A 42 14.79 18.80 2.67
C THR A 42 15.08 17.48 1.97
N ILE A 43 16.17 17.42 1.19
CA ILE A 43 16.55 16.21 0.48
C ILE A 43 16.95 15.11 1.46
N GLN A 44 17.73 15.45 2.48
CA GLN A 44 18.15 14.48 3.49
C GLN A 44 16.95 13.91 4.25
N TYR A 45 15.98 14.77 4.58
CA TYR A 45 14.75 14.32 5.23
C TYR A 45 13.99 13.35 4.32
N GLY A 46 13.87 13.68 3.03
CA GLY A 46 13.20 12.81 2.06
C GLY A 46 13.88 11.45 1.92
N ILE A 47 15.21 11.43 1.90
CA ILE A 47 15.98 10.19 1.84
C ILE A 47 15.68 9.34 3.09
N GLN A 48 15.69 9.96 4.27
CA GLN A 48 15.42 9.26 5.50
C GLN A 48 14.03 8.66 5.49
N GLN A 49 13.05 9.40 5.00
CA GLN A 49 11.66 8.90 4.89
C GLN A 49 11.58 7.70 3.95
N LEU A 50 12.26 7.75 2.82
CA LEU A 50 12.27 6.62 1.87
C LEU A 50 12.93 5.39 2.46
N GLU A 51 14.05 5.58 3.17
CA GLU A 51 14.75 4.48 3.82
C GLU A 51 13.89 3.84 4.91
N ASN A 52 13.14 4.66 5.64
CA ASN A 52 12.18 4.13 6.62
C ASN A 52 11.05 3.36 5.94
N GLN A 53 10.56 3.88 4.83
CA GLN A 53 9.50 3.22 4.06
C GLN A 53 9.94 1.87 3.50
N LEU A 54 11.21 1.73 3.15
CA LEU A 54 11.73 0.47 2.62
C LEU A 54 11.55 -0.69 3.60
N GLU A 55 11.52 -0.42 4.89
CA GLU A 55 11.33 -1.47 5.89
C GLU A 55 9.91 -2.04 5.88
N SER A 56 8.92 -1.19 5.58
CA SER A 56 7.52 -1.62 5.50
C SER A 56 6.75 -0.62 4.62
N PRO A 57 6.86 -0.76 3.30
CA PRO A 57 6.32 0.28 2.40
C PRO A 57 4.81 0.32 2.33
N TYR A 58 4.14 -0.80 2.59
CA TYR A 58 2.66 -0.86 2.58
C TYR A 58 2.20 -2.03 3.44
N PHE A 59 0.94 -2.01 3.82
CA PHE A 59 0.35 -3.03 4.70
C PHE A 59 -0.98 -3.56 4.18
N GLY A 60 -1.46 -3.04 3.06
CA GLY A 60 -2.72 -3.51 2.51
C GLY A 60 -2.79 -3.31 1.01
N ARG A 61 -3.72 -4.02 0.39
CA ARG A 61 -4.00 -3.91 -1.03
C ARG A 61 -5.50 -4.05 -1.24
N ILE A 62 -6.04 -3.21 -2.12
CA ILE A 62 -7.41 -3.34 -2.57
C ILE A 62 -7.44 -3.23 -4.09
N ASP A 63 -8.12 -4.17 -4.75
CA ASP A 63 -8.32 -4.14 -6.19
C ASP A 63 -9.72 -3.59 -6.43
N VAL A 64 -9.78 -2.46 -7.13
CA VAL A 64 -11.04 -1.77 -7.38
C VAL A 64 -11.20 -1.42 -8.84
N GLN A 65 -12.44 -1.40 -9.28
CA GLN A 65 -12.81 -0.84 -10.57
C GLN A 65 -13.74 0.33 -10.30
N PHE A 66 -13.34 1.52 -10.73
CA PHE A 66 -14.18 2.71 -10.61
C PHE A 66 -15.22 2.71 -11.72
N GLU A 67 -16.38 3.27 -11.43
CA GLU A 67 -17.50 3.27 -12.36
C GLU A 67 -17.15 3.81 -13.74
N LYS A 68 -16.25 4.79 -13.78
CA LYS A 68 -15.85 5.46 -15.01
C LYS A 68 -14.67 4.80 -15.72
N ASP A 69 -14.13 3.74 -15.16
CA ASP A 69 -12.94 3.07 -15.68
C ASP A 69 -13.24 1.60 -15.92
N GLU A 70 -12.79 1.07 -17.04
CA GLU A 70 -12.99 -0.35 -17.35
C GLU A 70 -11.93 -1.25 -16.73
N ARG A 71 -10.82 -0.66 -16.23
CA ARG A 71 -9.71 -1.44 -15.70
C ARG A 71 -9.82 -1.58 -14.20
N VAL A 72 -9.38 -2.74 -13.71
CA VAL A 72 -9.23 -2.97 -12.28
C VAL A 72 -7.90 -2.38 -11.85
N GLU A 73 -7.94 -1.50 -10.86
CA GLU A 73 -6.75 -0.86 -10.34
C GLU A 73 -6.32 -1.55 -9.04
N LYS A 74 -5.04 -1.91 -8.97
CA LYS A 74 -4.46 -2.50 -7.77
C LYS A 74 -3.87 -1.40 -6.92
N MET A 75 -4.50 -1.12 -5.79
CA MET A 75 -4.07 -0.03 -4.92
C MET A 75 -3.41 -0.60 -3.67
N TYR A 76 -2.14 -0.24 -3.47
CA TYR A 76 -1.42 -0.58 -2.25
C TYR A 76 -1.49 0.58 -1.27
N ILE A 77 -1.79 0.27 -0.03
CA ILE A 77 -2.02 1.25 1.03
C ILE A 77 -0.88 1.15 2.04
N GLY A 78 -0.29 2.28 2.37
CA GLY A 78 0.84 2.31 3.29
C GLY A 78 0.92 3.57 4.13
N PRO A 79 2.03 3.74 4.85
CA PRO A 79 2.17 4.89 5.76
C PRO A 79 2.35 6.22 5.06
N ALA A 80 2.78 6.22 3.80
CA ALA A 80 2.95 7.46 3.03
C ALA A 80 2.83 7.16 1.55
N THR A 81 2.44 8.18 0.78
CA THR A 81 2.34 8.05 -0.67
C THR A 81 3.73 7.93 -1.29
N PHE A 82 3.86 7.03 -2.24
CA PHE A 82 5.07 6.89 -3.04
C PHE A 82 4.71 6.93 -4.52
N PHE A 83 5.36 7.84 -5.24
CA PHE A 83 5.22 8.00 -6.68
C PHE A 83 6.46 7.47 -7.38
N ASP A 84 6.27 6.82 -8.52
CA ASP A 84 7.41 6.48 -9.38
C ASP A 84 7.86 7.72 -10.17
N GLU A 85 8.86 7.56 -11.04
CA GLU A 85 9.41 8.67 -11.83
C GLU A 85 8.43 9.26 -12.84
N ASP A 86 7.42 8.49 -13.22
CA ASP A 86 6.35 8.93 -14.14
C ASP A 86 5.15 9.50 -13.41
N ASP A 87 5.30 9.78 -12.12
CA ASP A 87 4.24 10.30 -11.24
C ASP A 87 3.06 9.35 -11.07
N ASN A 88 3.25 8.06 -11.30
CA ASN A 88 2.25 7.06 -10.98
C ASN A 88 2.33 6.71 -9.50
N VAL A 89 1.17 6.59 -8.85
CA VAL A 89 1.12 6.23 -7.45
C VAL A 89 1.40 4.74 -7.29
N GLN A 90 2.46 4.40 -6.59
CA GLN A 90 2.80 3.02 -6.26
C GLN A 90 2.25 2.61 -4.90
N VAL A 91 2.19 3.55 -3.96
CA VAL A 91 1.61 3.34 -2.64
C VAL A 91 0.78 4.56 -2.29
N TYR A 92 -0.43 4.34 -1.79
CA TYR A 92 -1.33 5.38 -1.33
C TYR A 92 -1.21 5.54 0.17
N ASP A 93 -1.10 6.79 0.62
CA ASP A 93 -1.11 7.10 2.06
C ASP A 93 -2.44 6.67 2.67
N TRP A 94 -2.38 5.96 3.79
CA TRP A 94 -3.58 5.47 4.45
C TRP A 94 -4.55 6.58 4.89
N ARG A 95 -4.06 7.81 5.02
CA ARG A 95 -4.88 8.96 5.39
C ARG A 95 -5.56 9.63 4.21
N ALA A 96 -5.18 9.28 2.99
CA ALA A 96 -5.81 9.85 1.81
C ALA A 96 -7.27 9.39 1.71
N PRO A 97 -8.17 10.26 1.23
CA PRO A 97 -9.59 9.89 1.11
C PRO A 97 -9.84 8.60 0.34
N ILE A 98 -9.08 8.36 -0.72
CA ILE A 98 -9.25 7.16 -1.54
C ILE A 98 -8.91 5.88 -0.76
N ALA A 99 -8.03 5.97 0.24
CA ALA A 99 -7.68 4.82 1.06
C ALA A 99 -8.83 4.35 1.95
N SER A 100 -9.87 5.17 2.12
CA SER A 100 -11.07 4.78 2.86
C SER A 100 -11.74 3.55 2.26
N LEU A 101 -11.56 3.32 0.96
CA LEU A 101 -12.08 2.12 0.30
C LEU A 101 -11.53 0.85 0.94
N PHE A 102 -10.29 0.89 1.41
CA PHE A 102 -9.68 -0.24 2.09
C PHE A 102 -10.24 -0.44 3.50
N TYR A 103 -10.47 0.64 4.24
CA TYR A 103 -10.89 0.56 5.64
C TYR A 103 -12.38 0.39 5.82
N GLU A 104 -13.16 1.11 5.04
CA GLU A 104 -14.61 1.21 5.26
C GLU A 104 -15.40 0.24 4.41
N GLY A 105 -14.81 -0.24 3.33
CA GLY A 105 -15.51 -1.07 2.38
C GLY A 105 -15.38 -2.55 2.66
N THR A 106 -16.40 -3.27 2.25
CA THR A 106 -16.35 -4.72 2.09
C THR A 106 -16.17 -5.00 0.60
N LEU A 107 -15.95 -6.27 0.25
CA LEU A 107 -15.93 -6.63 -1.17
C LEU A 107 -17.29 -6.32 -1.80
N GLY A 108 -17.25 -5.96 -3.07
CA GLY A 108 -18.44 -5.62 -3.82
C GLY A 108 -18.54 -4.13 -4.07
N GLU A 109 -19.75 -3.61 -4.04
CA GLU A 109 -20.01 -2.21 -4.33
C GLU A 109 -19.56 -1.29 -3.21
N LEU A 110 -18.78 -0.27 -3.58
CA LEU A 110 -18.28 0.73 -2.66
C LEU A 110 -18.58 2.12 -3.19
N ARG A 111 -18.57 3.08 -2.30
CA ARG A 111 -18.78 4.48 -2.64
C ARG A 111 -17.87 5.34 -1.79
N TYR A 112 -17.20 6.31 -2.41
CA TYR A 112 -16.38 7.23 -1.63
C TYR A 112 -16.60 8.67 -2.08
N GLU A 113 -16.34 9.59 -1.16
CA GLU A 113 -16.58 11.00 -1.37
C GLU A 113 -15.37 11.65 -2.03
N THR A 114 -15.64 12.42 -3.08
CA THR A 114 -14.64 13.23 -3.76
C THR A 114 -15.07 14.69 -3.72
N PRO A 115 -14.19 15.64 -4.07
CA PRO A 115 -14.59 17.05 -4.15
C PRO A 115 -15.75 17.30 -5.13
N ASN A 116 -15.93 16.42 -6.09
CA ASN A 116 -17.00 16.54 -7.11
C ASN A 116 -18.24 15.69 -6.77
N GLY A 117 -18.33 15.19 -5.54
CA GLY A 117 -19.43 14.35 -5.11
C GLY A 117 -18.98 12.93 -4.85
N PHE A 118 -19.94 12.00 -4.84
CA PHE A 118 -19.64 10.60 -4.60
C PHE A 118 -19.22 9.89 -5.89
N GLU A 119 -18.31 8.96 -5.76
CA GLU A 119 -17.91 8.09 -6.85
C GLU A 119 -18.12 6.64 -6.43
N ASN A 120 -18.68 5.85 -7.33
CA ASN A 120 -18.92 4.43 -7.09
C ASN A 120 -17.76 3.61 -7.60
N ALA A 121 -17.49 2.51 -6.89
CA ALA A 121 -16.44 1.58 -7.25
C ALA A 121 -16.87 0.17 -6.87
N GLN A 122 -16.20 -0.81 -7.43
CA GLN A 122 -16.41 -2.20 -7.07
C GLN A 122 -15.08 -2.81 -6.65
N ALA A 123 -15.05 -3.42 -5.47
CA ALA A 123 -13.86 -4.07 -4.95
C ALA A 123 -13.91 -5.56 -5.21
N PHE A 124 -12.82 -6.09 -5.77
CA PHE A 124 -12.70 -7.51 -6.11
C PHE A 124 -11.75 -8.25 -5.19
N LEU A 125 -10.84 -7.55 -4.55
CA LEU A 125 -9.85 -8.15 -3.66
C LEU A 125 -9.52 -7.15 -2.56
N LYS A 126 -9.36 -7.67 -1.36
CA LYS A 126 -8.87 -6.89 -0.23
C LYS A 126 -7.88 -7.78 0.53
N ARG A 127 -6.69 -7.26 0.79
CA ARG A 127 -5.59 -8.07 1.26
C ARG A 127 -4.81 -7.36 2.35
N ASP A 128 -4.60 -8.06 3.47
CA ASP A 128 -3.67 -7.60 4.50
C ASP A 128 -2.29 -8.14 4.19
N ILE A 129 -1.28 -7.30 4.34
CA ILE A 129 0.10 -7.61 4.00
C ILE A 129 0.98 -7.22 5.17
N VAL A 130 1.80 -8.14 5.65
CA VAL A 130 2.74 -7.87 6.73
C VAL A 130 4.16 -7.92 6.19
N ILE A 131 4.84 -6.78 6.27
CA ILE A 131 6.23 -6.62 5.83
C ILE A 131 7.01 -6.08 7.03
N ARG A 132 8.12 -6.71 7.35
CA ARG A 132 9.00 -6.28 8.44
C ARG A 132 10.43 -6.31 7.99
N LYS A 133 11.16 -5.23 8.24
CA LYS A 133 12.57 -5.09 7.86
C LYS A 133 12.80 -5.41 6.38
N GLY A 134 11.86 -4.97 5.54
CA GLY A 134 11.93 -5.14 4.11
C GLY A 134 11.60 -6.53 3.61
N GLU A 135 11.09 -7.41 4.46
CA GLU A 135 10.79 -8.79 4.11
C GLU A 135 9.30 -9.09 4.29
N LEU A 136 8.71 -9.74 3.29
CA LEU A 136 7.31 -10.15 3.35
C LEU A 136 7.15 -11.29 4.34
N LYS A 137 6.28 -11.10 5.34
CA LYS A 137 6.05 -12.09 6.39
C LYS A 137 4.76 -12.85 6.19
N SER A 138 3.67 -12.16 5.86
CA SER A 138 2.40 -12.84 5.62
C SER A 138 1.50 -12.05 4.71
N VAL A 139 0.60 -12.75 4.07
CA VAL A 139 -0.43 -12.21 3.18
C VAL A 139 -1.74 -12.89 3.52
N TYR A 140 -2.77 -12.09 3.70
CA TYR A 140 -4.09 -12.61 4.06
C TYR A 140 -5.16 -11.94 3.22
N ASP A 141 -5.89 -12.74 2.44
CA ASP A 141 -7.00 -12.23 1.64
C ASP A 141 -8.24 -12.15 2.52
N ILE A 142 -8.78 -10.92 2.62
CA ILE A 142 -9.97 -10.65 3.39
C ILE A 142 -11.16 -10.83 2.47
N GLU A 143 -12.07 -11.71 2.85
CA GLU A 143 -13.33 -11.86 2.16
C GLU A 143 -14.32 -10.84 2.73
N ASN A 144 -15.59 -11.07 2.66
CA ASN A 144 -16.52 -10.16 3.32
C ASN A 144 -16.51 -10.40 4.83
N GLU A 145 -17.05 -9.47 5.61
CA GLU A 145 -17.08 -9.57 7.06
C GLU A 145 -17.74 -10.85 7.55
N GLU A 146 -18.79 -11.27 6.86
CA GLU A 146 -19.52 -12.47 7.23
C GLU A 146 -18.65 -13.71 7.09
N SER A 147 -17.93 -13.85 5.99
CA SER A 147 -17.00 -14.96 5.78
C SER A 147 -15.88 -14.95 6.80
N LEU A 148 -15.34 -13.77 7.09
CA LEU A 148 -14.27 -13.62 8.06
C LEU A 148 -14.75 -14.04 9.47
N LEU A 149 -15.96 -13.66 9.83
CA LEU A 149 -16.56 -14.02 11.12
C LEU A 149 -16.76 -15.54 11.22
N MET A 150 -17.28 -16.15 10.18
CA MET A 150 -17.47 -17.60 10.15
C MET A 150 -16.14 -18.34 10.28
N ASP A 151 -15.11 -17.87 9.60
CA ASP A 151 -13.77 -18.44 9.71
C ASP A 151 -13.23 -18.31 11.14
N ALA A 152 -13.44 -17.18 11.76
CA ALA A 152 -12.99 -16.94 13.14
C ALA A 152 -13.70 -17.89 14.13
N LEU A 153 -14.96 -18.14 13.91
CA LEU A 153 -15.74 -19.03 14.78
C LEU A 153 -15.36 -20.50 14.64
N SER A 154 -14.89 -20.89 13.47
CA SER A 154 -14.53 -22.29 13.18
C SER A 154 -13.03 -22.55 13.28
N ALA A 155 -12.21 -21.50 13.41
CA ALA A 155 -10.77 -21.60 13.31
C ALA A 155 -10.13 -22.10 14.60
N PRO A 156 -8.99 -22.81 14.48
CA PRO A 156 -8.16 -23.12 15.63
C PRO A 156 -7.57 -21.84 16.23
N THR A 157 -7.14 -21.95 17.50
CA THR A 157 -6.61 -20.81 18.24
C THR A 157 -5.36 -20.18 17.62
N ASN A 158 -4.62 -20.92 16.80
CA ASN A 158 -3.41 -20.37 16.19
C ASN A 158 -3.68 -19.27 15.15
N ARG A 159 -4.91 -18.99 14.84
CA ARG A 159 -5.27 -17.87 13.95
C ARG A 159 -5.41 -16.55 14.70
N ASP A 160 -5.34 -16.58 16.01
CA ASP A 160 -5.52 -15.39 16.81
C ASP A 160 -4.51 -14.29 16.49
N GLY A 161 -3.25 -14.67 16.29
CA GLY A 161 -2.21 -13.71 15.94
C GLY A 161 -2.49 -12.98 14.64
N HIS A 162 -3.13 -13.64 13.71
CA HIS A 162 -3.51 -13.04 12.43
C HIS A 162 -4.63 -12.01 12.60
N LEU A 163 -5.63 -12.36 13.39
CA LEU A 163 -6.75 -11.45 13.66
C LEU A 163 -6.29 -10.23 14.45
N GLU A 164 -5.33 -10.40 15.33
CA GLU A 164 -4.77 -9.29 16.11
C GLU A 164 -3.98 -8.30 15.26
N GLY A 165 -3.48 -8.73 14.11
CA GLY A 165 -2.73 -7.87 13.20
C GLY A 165 -3.58 -6.88 12.44
N ILE A 166 -4.88 -7.01 12.56
CA ILE A 166 -5.83 -6.11 11.93
C ILE A 166 -6.14 -4.96 12.89
#